data_aa9d1cad7864b9fe9daaf7f708b46e31
#
_entry.id   aa9d1cad7864b9fe9daaf7f708b46e31
#
_cell.length_a   1.000
_cell.length_b   1.000
_cell.length_c   1.000
_cell.angle_alpha   90.00
_cell.angle_beta   90.00
_cell.angle_gamma   90.00
#
_symmetry.space_group_name_H-M   'P 1'
#
loop_
_entity.id
_entity.type
_entity.pdbx_description
1 polymer ?
#
loop_
_entity_poly.entity_id
_entity_poly.type
_entity_poly.pdbx_seq_one_letter_code
_entity_poly.pdbx_strand_id
1 'polypeptide(L)'
;MPTLAAAVLHHLATALGHGTVPRVRALHLPPTPWNGSKDGEFGALELDDGSLGLSYVLLDNALAELSRAGAPGLVGTNALDVAQAWVDGLGSTRTLGFAAVNALSRHVLNRSGFVPPAATDSIAGLNPQAGEHIGMVGFFPPLVKQVTAHGARL
;
A
#
# COMPACT_ATOMS: atom_id res chain seq x y z
N MET A 1 -17.73 -5.38 -16.33
CA MET A 1 -17.58 -4.98 -14.91
C MET A 1 -16.24 -4.25 -14.74
N PRO A 2 -16.15 -3.16 -13.97
CA PRO A 2 -14.87 -2.54 -13.69
C PRO A 2 -13.97 -3.51 -12.92
N THR A 3 -12.65 -3.39 -13.12
CA THR A 3 -11.67 -4.15 -12.34
C THR A 3 -11.66 -3.63 -10.89
N LEU A 4 -11.14 -4.43 -9.95
CA LEU A 4 -10.97 -3.99 -8.56
C LEU A 4 -10.14 -2.69 -8.49
N ALA A 5 -9.06 -2.60 -9.26
CA ALA A 5 -8.20 -1.41 -9.32
C ALA A 5 -9.01 -0.16 -9.75
N ALA A 6 -9.79 -0.28 -10.82
CA ALA A 6 -10.64 0.83 -11.29
C ALA A 6 -11.71 1.23 -10.26
N ALA A 7 -12.31 0.26 -9.55
CA ALA A 7 -13.29 0.54 -8.51
C ALA A 7 -12.67 1.29 -7.32
N VAL A 8 -11.51 0.84 -6.84
CA VAL A 8 -10.79 1.50 -5.74
C VAL A 8 -10.39 2.92 -6.13
N LEU A 9 -9.84 3.11 -7.33
CA LEU A 9 -9.45 4.43 -7.81
C LEU A 9 -10.64 5.38 -7.93
N HIS A 10 -11.78 4.88 -8.41
CA HIS A 10 -13.03 5.65 -8.45
C HIS A 10 -13.48 6.09 -7.05
N HIS A 11 -13.44 5.18 -6.06
CA HIS A 11 -13.77 5.53 -4.68
C HIS A 11 -12.82 6.56 -4.08
N LEU A 12 -11.51 6.45 -4.35
CA LEU A 12 -10.53 7.47 -3.92
C LEU A 12 -10.82 8.82 -4.55
N ALA A 13 -11.04 8.88 -5.86
CA ALA A 13 -11.38 10.12 -6.56
C ALA A 13 -12.65 10.76 -5.99
N THR A 14 -13.67 9.95 -5.68
CA THR A 14 -14.90 10.41 -5.04
C THR A 14 -14.65 10.96 -3.63
N ALA A 15 -13.84 10.25 -2.82
CA ALA A 15 -13.51 10.68 -1.45
C ALA A 15 -12.66 11.95 -1.41
N LEU A 16 -11.79 12.16 -2.39
CA LEU A 16 -11.04 13.40 -2.57
C LEU A 16 -11.96 14.57 -2.90
N GLY A 17 -13.04 14.33 -3.65
CA GLY A 17 -14.04 15.32 -4.02
C GLY A 17 -13.45 16.43 -4.87
N HIS A 18 -13.93 17.67 -4.65
CA HIS A 18 -13.43 18.89 -5.32
C HIS A 18 -12.25 19.54 -4.58
N GLY A 19 -11.69 18.88 -3.56
CA GLY A 19 -10.53 19.37 -2.83
C GLY A 19 -9.25 19.32 -3.65
N THR A 20 -8.21 19.96 -3.15
CA THR A 20 -6.88 19.88 -3.77
C THR A 20 -6.35 18.45 -3.62
N VAL A 21 -6.08 17.80 -4.75
CA VAL A 21 -5.40 16.49 -4.75
C VAL A 21 -3.94 16.72 -4.38
N PRO A 22 -3.39 15.99 -3.40
CA PRO A 22 -2.00 16.14 -3.00
C PRO A 22 -1.05 15.75 -4.13
N ARG A 23 0.15 16.33 -4.10
CA ARG A 23 1.19 16.08 -5.09
C ARG A 23 2.27 15.15 -4.54
N VAL A 24 2.93 14.46 -5.43
CA VAL A 24 4.10 13.64 -5.06
C VAL A 24 5.23 14.54 -4.58
N ARG A 25 5.73 14.27 -3.39
CA ARG A 25 6.88 14.94 -2.77
C ARG A 25 8.17 14.17 -3.01
N ALA A 26 8.15 12.85 -2.81
CA ALA A 26 9.33 12.01 -2.94
C ALA A 26 8.97 10.55 -3.26
N LEU A 27 9.94 9.85 -3.84
CA LEU A 27 9.94 8.41 -3.98
C LEU A 27 11.15 7.85 -3.21
N HIS A 28 10.87 7.02 -2.22
CA HIS A 28 11.87 6.34 -1.40
C HIS A 28 12.00 4.90 -1.89
N LEU A 29 13.19 4.53 -2.30
CA LEU A 29 13.49 3.18 -2.78
C LEU A 29 14.57 2.54 -1.90
N PRO A 30 14.52 1.22 -1.73
CA PRO A 30 15.63 0.50 -1.11
C PRO A 30 16.92 0.62 -1.96
N PRO A 31 18.08 0.39 -1.34
CA PRO A 31 19.34 0.46 -2.06
C PRO A 31 19.40 -0.58 -3.20
N THR A 32 20.08 -0.21 -4.29
CA THR A 32 20.34 -1.09 -5.43
C THR A 32 21.85 -1.33 -5.56
N PRO A 33 22.29 -2.57 -5.84
CA PRO A 33 21.48 -3.79 -5.93
C PRO A 33 20.86 -4.17 -4.58
N TRP A 34 19.71 -4.87 -4.65
CA TRP A 34 19.06 -5.38 -3.45
C TRP A 34 19.97 -6.37 -2.71
N ASN A 35 20.12 -6.19 -1.41
CA ASN A 35 21.04 -6.96 -0.58
C ASN A 35 20.44 -8.23 0.04
N GLY A 36 19.20 -8.60 -0.33
CA GLY A 36 18.50 -9.76 0.21
C GLY A 36 17.80 -9.52 1.55
N SER A 37 17.84 -8.30 2.10
CA SER A 37 17.12 -7.99 3.35
C SER A 37 15.62 -7.86 3.11
N LYS A 38 14.81 -8.29 4.07
CA LYS A 38 13.35 -8.11 4.02
C LYS A 38 12.92 -6.64 4.07
N ASP A 39 13.75 -5.77 4.63
CA ASP A 39 13.51 -4.33 4.71
C ASP A 39 13.61 -3.65 3.33
N GLY A 40 14.28 -4.29 2.38
CA GLY A 40 14.49 -3.80 1.02
C GLY A 40 13.42 -4.24 0.00
N GLU A 41 12.29 -4.80 0.44
CA GLU A 41 11.25 -5.32 -0.47
C GLU A 41 10.23 -4.25 -0.90
N PHE A 42 10.16 -3.13 -0.18
CA PHE A 42 9.15 -2.10 -0.38
C PHE A 42 9.78 -0.76 -0.73
N GLY A 43 9.17 -0.06 -1.68
CA GLY A 43 9.35 1.36 -1.90
C GLY A 43 8.19 2.15 -1.29
N ALA A 44 8.39 3.44 -1.02
CA ALA A 44 7.37 4.34 -0.51
C ALA A 44 7.23 5.58 -1.38
N LEU A 45 6.01 5.95 -1.71
CA LEU A 45 5.66 7.23 -2.31
C LEU A 45 5.20 8.17 -1.20
N GLU A 46 5.82 9.34 -1.10
CA GLU A 46 5.47 10.40 -0.15
C GLU A 46 4.72 11.52 -0.88
N LEU A 47 3.62 11.96 -0.28
CA LEU A 47 2.86 13.13 -0.74
C LEU A 47 3.27 14.39 0.00
N ASP A 48 2.90 15.55 -0.51
CA ASP A 48 3.24 16.87 0.04
C ASP A 48 2.63 17.15 1.43
N ASP A 49 1.58 16.40 1.81
CA ASP A 49 1.01 16.41 3.16
C ASP A 49 1.68 15.41 4.13
N GLY A 50 2.70 14.69 3.68
CA GLY A 50 3.41 13.67 4.46
C GLY A 50 2.74 12.29 4.44
N SER A 51 1.64 12.09 3.70
CA SER A 51 1.03 10.77 3.54
C SER A 51 1.96 9.84 2.77
N LEU A 52 2.17 8.62 3.29
CA LEU A 52 3.04 7.60 2.71
C LEU A 52 2.21 6.42 2.19
N GLY A 53 2.59 5.92 1.02
CA GLY A 53 2.04 4.69 0.46
C GLY A 53 3.14 3.72 0.04
N LEU A 54 3.08 2.50 0.52
CA LEU A 54 4.04 1.44 0.21
C LEU A 54 3.61 0.63 -1.00
N SER A 55 4.58 0.13 -1.75
CA SER A 55 4.39 -0.91 -2.76
C SER A 55 5.57 -1.87 -2.78
N TYR A 56 5.30 -3.15 -3.07
CA TYR A 56 6.34 -4.15 -3.24
C TYR A 56 7.09 -3.90 -4.55
N VAL A 57 8.42 -3.79 -4.49
CA VAL A 57 9.23 -3.33 -5.63
C VAL A 57 10.08 -4.42 -6.29
N LEU A 58 10.02 -5.66 -5.81
CA LEU A 58 10.83 -6.75 -6.37
C LEU A 58 10.14 -7.53 -7.50
N LEU A 59 8.90 -7.16 -7.89
CA LEU A 59 8.22 -7.76 -9.04
C LEU A 59 8.71 -7.12 -10.35
N ASP A 60 8.77 -7.93 -11.40
CA ASP A 60 8.97 -7.49 -12.78
C ASP A 60 10.15 -6.51 -12.97
N ASN A 61 11.22 -6.66 -12.17
CA ASN A 61 12.38 -5.77 -12.21
C ASN A 61 12.08 -4.30 -11.81
N ALA A 62 10.96 -4.04 -11.15
CA ALA A 62 10.49 -2.69 -10.86
C ALA A 62 11.50 -1.85 -10.07
N LEU A 63 12.20 -2.42 -9.08
CA LEU A 63 13.20 -1.70 -8.30
C LEU A 63 14.32 -1.14 -9.18
N ALA A 64 14.86 -1.97 -10.09
CA ALA A 64 15.95 -1.54 -10.97
C ALA A 64 15.50 -0.47 -11.98
N GLU A 65 14.27 -0.58 -12.49
CA GLU A 65 13.68 0.40 -13.39
C GLU A 65 13.43 1.73 -12.70
N LEU A 66 12.78 1.72 -11.53
CA LEU A 66 12.50 2.92 -10.72
C LEU A 66 13.79 3.61 -10.26
N SER A 67 14.81 2.82 -9.85
CA SER A 67 16.11 3.36 -9.44
C SER A 67 16.85 4.04 -10.60
N ARG A 68 16.73 3.49 -11.82
CA ARG A 68 17.36 4.06 -13.03
C ARG A 68 16.61 5.30 -13.51
N ALA A 69 15.27 5.26 -13.50
CA ALA A 69 14.44 6.39 -13.90
C ALA A 69 14.59 7.57 -12.93
N GLY A 70 14.83 7.28 -11.64
CA GLY A 70 14.84 8.29 -10.60
C GLY A 70 13.47 8.95 -10.40
N ALA A 71 13.47 10.07 -9.68
CA ALA A 71 12.27 10.86 -9.44
C ALA A 71 12.09 12.09 -10.37
N PRO A 72 12.99 12.44 -11.34
CA PRO A 72 12.78 13.61 -12.18
C PRO A 72 11.50 13.44 -12.99
N GLY A 73 10.58 14.39 -12.86
CA GLY A 73 9.26 14.33 -13.50
C GLY A 73 8.15 13.69 -12.67
N LEU A 74 8.48 12.97 -11.59
CA LEU A 74 7.48 12.43 -10.65
C LEU A 74 7.13 13.44 -9.55
N VAL A 75 8.14 14.12 -9.00
CA VAL A 75 7.96 15.12 -7.95
C VAL A 75 7.12 16.29 -8.49
N GLY A 76 6.11 16.69 -7.73
CA GLY A 76 5.17 17.72 -8.10
C GLY A 76 3.99 17.25 -8.97
N THR A 77 3.97 16.00 -9.43
CA THR A 77 2.82 15.46 -10.17
C THR A 77 1.62 15.26 -9.26
N ASN A 78 0.43 15.32 -9.84
CA ASN A 78 -0.81 15.00 -9.16
C ASN A 78 -0.82 13.50 -8.77
N ALA A 79 -1.02 13.19 -7.51
CA ALA A 79 -0.97 11.80 -7.04
C ALA A 79 -2.07 10.91 -7.64
N LEU A 80 -3.22 11.48 -8.01
CA LEU A 80 -4.31 10.73 -8.64
C LEU A 80 -3.93 10.31 -10.08
N ASP A 81 -3.21 11.19 -10.80
CA ASP A 81 -2.71 10.86 -12.14
C ASP A 81 -1.68 9.71 -12.06
N VAL A 82 -0.80 9.74 -11.04
CA VAL A 82 0.14 8.62 -10.80
C VAL A 82 -0.61 7.34 -10.43
N ALA A 83 -1.64 7.44 -9.60
CA ALA A 83 -2.45 6.29 -9.17
C ALA A 83 -3.18 5.61 -10.34
N GLN A 84 -3.49 6.35 -11.43
CA GLN A 84 -4.11 5.78 -12.63
C GLN A 84 -3.26 4.64 -13.22
N ALA A 85 -1.95 4.70 -13.12
CA ALA A 85 -1.05 3.64 -13.58
C ALA A 85 -1.23 2.29 -12.86
N TRP A 86 -1.93 2.23 -11.74
CA TRP A 86 -2.32 0.94 -11.14
C TRP A 86 -3.39 0.22 -11.97
N VAL A 87 -4.21 0.97 -12.68
CA VAL A 87 -5.30 0.44 -13.53
C VAL A 87 -4.76 -0.01 -14.90
N ASP A 88 -4.01 0.86 -15.56
CA ASP A 88 -3.61 0.73 -16.97
C ASP A 88 -2.09 0.58 -17.20
N GLY A 89 -1.27 0.78 -16.16
CA GLY A 89 0.18 0.63 -16.23
C GLY A 89 0.65 -0.83 -16.16
N LEU A 90 1.93 -1.03 -16.50
CA LEU A 90 2.63 -2.32 -16.46
C LEU A 90 3.95 -2.18 -15.70
N GLY A 91 4.45 -3.29 -15.13
CA GLY A 91 5.75 -3.34 -14.47
C GLY A 91 5.93 -2.25 -13.43
N SER A 92 7.02 -1.51 -13.51
CA SER A 92 7.38 -0.46 -12.56
C SER A 92 6.36 0.68 -12.45
N THR A 93 5.69 1.03 -13.55
CA THR A 93 4.66 2.09 -13.52
C THR A 93 3.42 1.65 -12.74
N ARG A 94 3.03 0.38 -12.85
CA ARG A 94 1.93 -0.18 -12.06
C ARG A 94 2.27 -0.26 -10.58
N THR A 95 3.51 -0.64 -10.25
CA THR A 95 4.03 -0.65 -8.89
C THR A 95 3.97 0.75 -8.25
N LEU A 96 4.40 1.77 -9.01
CA LEU A 96 4.33 3.16 -8.59
C LEU A 96 2.88 3.64 -8.41
N GLY A 97 2.00 3.27 -9.35
CA GLY A 97 0.57 3.58 -9.26
C GLY A 97 -0.07 2.99 -8.00
N PHE A 98 0.30 1.76 -7.61
CA PHE A 98 -0.18 1.15 -6.38
C PHE A 98 0.32 1.87 -5.12
N ALA A 99 1.58 2.31 -5.11
CA ALA A 99 2.10 3.15 -4.03
C ALA A 99 1.30 4.46 -3.91
N ALA A 100 0.96 5.10 -5.02
CA ALA A 100 0.14 6.32 -5.05
C ALA A 100 -1.28 6.08 -4.52
N VAL A 101 -1.92 4.96 -4.87
CA VAL A 101 -3.23 4.55 -4.31
C VAL A 101 -3.15 4.43 -2.78
N ASN A 102 -2.11 3.79 -2.25
CA ASN A 102 -1.93 3.62 -0.80
C ASN A 102 -1.67 4.97 -0.10
N ALA A 103 -0.86 5.84 -0.70
CA ALA A 103 -0.61 7.19 -0.18
C ALA A 103 -1.89 8.06 -0.17
N LEU A 104 -2.68 8.03 -1.25
CA LEU A 104 -3.96 8.71 -1.32
C LEU A 104 -4.98 8.15 -0.32
N SER A 105 -5.00 6.84 -0.12
CA SER A 105 -5.84 6.20 0.90
C SER A 105 -5.48 6.72 2.29
N ARG A 106 -4.18 6.84 2.60
CA ARG A 106 -3.71 7.43 3.85
C ARG A 106 -4.12 8.89 3.98
N HIS A 107 -3.97 9.69 2.92
CA HIS A 107 -4.42 11.08 2.88
C HIS A 107 -5.93 11.20 3.21
N VAL A 108 -6.78 10.40 2.56
CA VAL A 108 -8.24 10.40 2.79
C VAL A 108 -8.55 10.04 4.24
N LEU A 109 -7.91 9.00 4.80
CA LEU A 109 -8.08 8.59 6.19
C LEU A 109 -7.65 9.70 7.17
N ASN A 110 -6.52 10.34 6.91
CA ASN A 110 -6.04 11.46 7.75
C ASN A 110 -7.05 12.63 7.75
N ARG A 111 -7.57 12.98 6.56
CA ARG A 111 -8.58 14.05 6.45
C ARG A 111 -9.90 13.72 7.14
N SER A 112 -10.29 12.45 7.16
CA SER A 112 -11.50 12.00 7.86
C SER A 112 -11.35 11.96 9.39
N GLY A 113 -10.14 12.18 9.91
CA GLY A 113 -9.84 12.03 11.33
C GLY A 113 -9.82 10.56 11.80
N PHE A 114 -9.80 9.61 10.85
CA PHE A 114 -9.77 8.19 11.21
C PHE A 114 -8.43 7.83 11.84
N VAL A 115 -8.49 7.39 13.09
CA VAL A 115 -7.35 6.84 13.81
C VAL A 115 -7.61 5.35 14.00
N PRO A 116 -6.78 4.47 13.39
CA PRO A 116 -6.91 3.04 13.62
C PRO A 116 -6.79 2.72 15.11
N PRO A 117 -7.62 1.82 15.66
CA PRO A 117 -7.45 1.39 17.04
C PRO A 117 -6.05 0.77 17.22
N ALA A 118 -5.40 1.10 18.33
CA ALA A 118 -4.13 0.47 18.68
C ALA A 118 -4.37 -1.02 18.93
N ALA A 119 -3.67 -1.87 18.15
CA ALA A 119 -3.65 -3.29 18.40
C ALA A 119 -2.41 -3.64 19.21
N THR A 120 -2.60 -4.43 20.27
CA THR A 120 -1.51 -4.90 21.14
C THR A 120 -0.95 -6.25 20.68
N ASP A 121 -1.57 -6.86 19.70
CA ASP A 121 -1.22 -8.15 19.15
C ASP A 121 -1.17 -8.15 17.62
N SER A 122 -0.58 -9.20 17.05
CA SER A 122 -0.41 -9.36 15.61
C SER A 122 -1.69 -9.78 14.88
N ILE A 123 -2.77 -10.06 15.59
CA ILE A 123 -4.09 -10.37 15.00
C ILE A 123 -5.06 -9.19 15.04
N ALA A 124 -4.52 -7.98 15.25
CA ALA A 124 -5.23 -6.70 15.14
C ALA A 124 -6.51 -6.61 16.01
N GLY A 125 -6.46 -7.20 17.21
CA GLY A 125 -7.60 -7.22 18.11
C GLY A 125 -8.68 -8.24 17.75
N LEU A 126 -8.46 -9.10 16.77
CA LEU A 126 -9.31 -10.26 16.54
C LEU A 126 -9.24 -11.14 17.79
N ASN A 127 -10.39 -11.42 18.39
CA ASN A 127 -10.48 -12.26 19.59
C ASN A 127 -11.14 -13.60 19.23
N PRO A 128 -10.39 -14.55 18.62
CA PRO A 128 -10.93 -15.82 18.18
C PRO A 128 -11.41 -16.63 19.38
N GLN A 129 -12.58 -17.25 19.23
CA GLN A 129 -13.16 -18.10 20.26
C GLN A 129 -12.98 -19.57 19.89
N ALA A 130 -12.99 -20.44 20.90
CA ALA A 130 -12.90 -21.88 20.68
C ALA A 130 -14.03 -22.38 19.77
N GLY A 131 -13.68 -23.13 18.74
CA GLY A 131 -14.61 -23.67 17.75
C GLY A 131 -14.93 -22.75 16.57
N GLU A 132 -14.51 -21.49 16.57
CA GLU A 132 -14.64 -20.61 15.41
C GLU A 132 -13.74 -21.02 14.25
N HIS A 133 -14.17 -20.72 13.02
CA HIS A 133 -13.34 -20.86 11.83
C HIS A 133 -12.87 -19.48 11.37
N ILE A 134 -11.55 -19.31 11.25
CA ILE A 134 -10.89 -18.08 10.84
C ILE A 134 -10.31 -18.27 9.43
N GLY A 135 -10.74 -17.44 8.49
CA GLY A 135 -10.13 -17.40 7.15
C GLY A 135 -8.84 -16.57 7.18
N MET A 136 -7.78 -17.09 6.57
CA MET A 136 -6.51 -16.38 6.42
C MET A 136 -6.10 -16.35 4.96
N VAL A 137 -5.84 -15.15 4.41
CA VAL A 137 -5.27 -14.97 3.08
C VAL A 137 -3.75 -14.84 3.22
N GLY A 138 -3.01 -15.82 2.68
CA GLY A 138 -1.58 -15.99 2.93
C GLY A 138 -1.30 -16.92 4.13
N PHE A 139 -0.03 -17.28 4.32
CA PHE A 139 0.39 -18.14 5.43
C PHE A 139 1.33 -17.38 6.37
N PHE A 140 0.83 -17.09 7.56
CA PHE A 140 1.57 -16.36 8.60
C PHE A 140 1.75 -17.24 9.83
N PRO A 141 2.87 -18.03 9.94
CA PRO A 141 3.06 -19.00 11.00
C PRO A 141 2.84 -18.48 12.43
N PRO A 142 3.24 -17.25 12.80
CA PRO A 142 2.95 -16.72 14.12
C PRO A 142 1.45 -16.55 14.38
N LEU A 143 0.67 -16.10 13.35
CA LEU A 143 -0.78 -15.94 13.49
C LEU A 143 -1.49 -17.28 13.58
N VAL A 144 -1.06 -18.28 12.82
CA VAL A 144 -1.58 -19.65 12.90
C VAL A 144 -1.50 -20.15 14.34
N LYS A 145 -0.32 -19.99 14.98
CA LYS A 145 -0.12 -20.40 16.37
C LYS A 145 -1.04 -19.68 17.35
N GLN A 146 -1.25 -18.37 17.14
CA GLN A 146 -2.14 -17.59 18.01
C GLN A 146 -3.60 -18.01 17.85
N VAL A 147 -4.10 -18.14 16.64
CA VAL A 147 -5.47 -18.56 16.36
C VAL A 147 -5.75 -19.94 16.96
N THR A 148 -4.86 -20.91 16.74
CA THR A 148 -5.03 -22.27 17.27
C THR A 148 -4.89 -22.35 18.79
N ALA A 149 -4.08 -21.47 19.41
CA ALA A 149 -3.96 -21.39 20.87
C ALA A 149 -5.27 -20.96 21.53
N HIS A 150 -6.12 -20.22 20.84
CA HIS A 150 -7.47 -19.87 21.31
C HIS A 150 -8.52 -20.96 21.02
N GLY A 151 -8.12 -22.11 20.46
CA GLY A 151 -9.03 -23.20 20.13
C GLY A 151 -9.86 -22.96 18.86
N ALA A 152 -9.57 -21.90 18.09
CA ALA A 152 -10.16 -21.66 16.79
C ALA A 152 -9.46 -22.51 15.71
N ARG A 153 -10.12 -22.66 14.56
CA ARG A 153 -9.59 -23.39 13.39
C ARG A 153 -9.29 -22.41 12.25
N LEU A 154 -8.27 -22.76 11.48
CA LEU A 154 -7.91 -22.09 10.22
C LEU A 154 -8.35 -22.92 9.03
#